data_c1f0c624de2af3adf6b473c1ab7fce14
#
_entry.id   c1f0c624de2af3adf6b473c1ab7fce14
#
_cell.length_a   1.000
_cell.length_b   1.000
_cell.length_c   1.000
_cell.angle_alpha   90.00
_cell.angle_beta   90.00
_cell.angle_gamma   90.00
#
_symmetry.space_group_name_H-M   'P 1'
#
loop_
_entity.id
_entity.type
_entity.pdbx_description
1 polymer ?
#
loop_
_entity_poly.entity_id
_entity_poly.type
_entity_poly.pdbx_seq_one_letter_code
_entity_poly.pdbx_strand_id
1 'polypeptide(L)'
;MMNPSRVLLIAASTFLLTAALAVGAQNSQSQTQDPQTQATPDDGHSNFPPGEGRELTIKVCSTCHPPDVLAEQQMDLDGWKETVSQMASMGADATEQQLDQIVAYLAKAFPDKDAK
;
A
#
# COMPACT_ATOMS: atom_id res chain seq x y z
N MET A 1 41.53 36.19 2.00
CA MET A 1 41.35 37.50 2.66
C MET A 1 40.28 37.34 3.72
N MET A 2 40.75 37.28 4.93
CA MET A 2 39.94 37.13 6.14
C MET A 2 39.32 38.46 6.48
N ASN A 3 38.07 38.43 6.85
CA ASN A 3 37.46 39.60 7.51
C ASN A 3 36.94 39.19 8.89
N PRO A 4 37.69 39.56 9.93
CA PRO A 4 37.27 39.37 11.30
C PRO A 4 36.55 40.62 11.79
N SER A 5 35.62 40.43 12.63
CA SER A 5 35.03 41.39 13.56
C SER A 5 33.52 41.53 13.41
N ARG A 6 32.85 40.86 14.28
CA ARG A 6 32.06 41.57 15.31
C ARG A 6 31.54 40.60 16.37
N VAL A 7 32.35 40.56 17.40
CA VAL A 7 31.90 40.16 18.73
C VAL A 7 30.90 41.21 19.18
N LEU A 8 29.71 40.81 19.52
CA LEU A 8 28.88 41.61 20.39
C LEU A 8 28.16 40.71 21.40
N LEU A 9 28.65 40.79 22.61
CA LEU A 9 28.07 40.35 23.86
C LEU A 9 26.75 41.08 24.12
N ILE A 10 25.67 40.39 24.40
CA ILE A 10 24.58 40.85 25.26
C ILE A 10 24.00 39.61 25.91
N ALA A 11 24.39 39.36 27.15
CA ALA A 11 23.62 39.56 28.37
C ALA A 11 22.46 38.60 28.59
N ALA A 12 22.72 37.75 29.52
CA ALA A 12 21.90 37.18 30.56
C ALA A 12 20.41 37.59 30.57
N SER A 13 19.56 36.60 30.48
CA SER A 13 18.28 36.61 31.17
C SER A 13 17.99 35.18 31.64
N THR A 14 18.27 35.03 32.92
CA THR A 14 17.78 33.98 33.78
C THR A 14 16.25 34.01 33.80
N PHE A 15 15.62 32.95 33.31
CA PHE A 15 14.24 32.65 33.68
C PHE A 15 14.19 31.28 34.36
N LEU A 16 14.06 31.37 35.65
CA LEU A 16 13.77 30.25 36.54
C LEU A 16 12.33 29.76 36.33
N LEU A 17 12.18 28.48 36.59
CA LEU A 17 10.98 27.81 37.11
C LEU A 17 9.86 27.56 36.09
N THR A 18 9.54 26.33 35.78
CA THR A 18 8.82 25.41 36.66
C THR A 18 8.88 23.99 36.09
N ALA A 19 9.25 23.07 36.94
CA ALA A 19 9.07 21.65 36.71
C ALA A 19 7.57 21.31 36.69
N ALA A 20 7.05 20.89 35.58
CA ALA A 20 5.82 20.13 35.52
C ALA A 20 6.16 18.75 34.95
N LEU A 21 6.35 17.80 35.85
CA LEU A 21 6.33 16.37 35.56
C LEU A 21 4.94 16.00 35.10
N ALA A 22 4.68 16.13 33.79
CA ALA A 22 3.57 15.46 33.17
C ALA A 22 4.11 14.10 32.67
N VAL A 23 4.00 13.08 33.50
CA VAL A 23 4.05 11.68 33.07
C VAL A 23 2.83 11.47 32.17
N GLY A 24 3.00 11.81 30.90
CA GLY A 24 2.10 11.39 29.85
C GLY A 24 2.33 9.91 29.62
N ALA A 25 1.49 9.07 30.20
CA ALA A 25 1.36 7.69 29.78
C ALA A 25 1.05 7.69 28.29
N GLN A 26 2.05 7.42 27.48
CA GLN A 26 1.84 7.09 26.08
C GLN A 26 1.14 5.75 26.06
N ASN A 27 -0.18 5.81 25.97
CA ASN A 27 -1.03 4.69 25.68
C ASN A 27 -0.63 4.20 24.28
N SER A 28 0.29 3.24 24.25
CA SER A 28 0.51 2.43 23.04
C SER A 28 -0.76 1.65 22.82
N GLN A 29 -1.71 2.28 22.14
CA GLN A 29 -2.82 1.56 21.54
C GLN A 29 -2.21 0.70 20.45
N SER A 30 -1.87 -0.54 20.80
CA SER A 30 -1.83 -1.62 19.83
C SER A 30 -3.23 -1.66 19.20
N GLN A 31 -3.36 -0.96 18.10
CA GLN A 31 -4.51 -1.16 17.23
C GLN A 31 -4.37 -2.57 16.66
N THR A 32 -4.94 -3.51 17.38
CA THR A 32 -5.40 -4.75 16.78
C THR A 32 -6.38 -4.29 15.71
N GLN A 33 -5.91 -4.21 14.49
CA GLN A 33 -6.77 -4.01 13.33
C GLN A 33 -7.58 -5.28 13.21
N ASP A 34 -8.80 -5.24 13.77
CA ASP A 34 -9.86 -6.11 13.33
C ASP A 34 -9.89 -6.07 11.80
N PRO A 35 -10.12 -7.22 11.13
CA PRO A 35 -10.40 -7.21 9.72
C PRO A 35 -11.72 -6.48 9.51
N GLN A 36 -11.66 -5.14 9.52
CA GLN A 36 -12.78 -4.34 9.09
C GLN A 36 -13.07 -4.73 7.65
N THR A 37 -14.26 -5.25 7.44
CA THR A 37 -14.92 -5.28 6.15
C THR A 37 -14.84 -3.85 5.62
N GLN A 38 -13.76 -3.54 4.90
CA GLN A 38 -13.64 -2.28 4.20
C GLN A 38 -14.73 -2.31 3.14
N ALA A 39 -15.74 -1.49 3.36
CA ALA A 39 -16.69 -1.18 2.31
C ALA A 39 -15.88 -0.79 1.08
N THR A 40 -16.02 -1.58 0.01
CA THR A 40 -15.39 -1.32 -1.27
C THR A 40 -15.76 0.10 -1.68
N PRO A 41 -14.82 1.02 -1.91
CA PRO A 41 -15.16 2.27 -2.55
C PRO A 41 -15.89 1.95 -3.85
N ASP A 42 -16.95 2.67 -4.16
CA ASP A 42 -17.61 2.57 -5.46
C ASP A 42 -16.69 3.22 -6.52
N ASP A 43 -15.62 2.49 -6.85
CA ASP A 43 -14.59 2.89 -7.82
C ASP A 43 -14.91 2.37 -9.23
N GLY A 44 -16.10 1.83 -9.43
CA GLY A 44 -16.54 1.23 -10.70
C GLY A 44 -16.00 -0.19 -10.93
N HIS A 45 -15.26 -0.77 -9.99
CA HIS A 45 -14.68 -2.12 -10.06
C HIS A 45 -15.31 -3.08 -9.03
N SER A 46 -16.64 -3.06 -8.95
CA SER A 46 -17.40 -3.88 -7.99
C SER A 46 -17.15 -5.40 -8.14
N ASN A 47 -16.66 -5.85 -9.30
CA ASN A 47 -16.34 -7.23 -9.58
C ASN A 47 -15.04 -7.71 -8.90
N PHE A 48 -14.23 -6.77 -8.37
CA PHE A 48 -13.01 -7.09 -7.65
C PHE A 48 -13.28 -7.16 -6.15
N PRO A 49 -13.25 -8.35 -5.55
CA PRO A 49 -13.46 -8.49 -4.12
C PRO A 49 -12.44 -7.67 -3.30
N PRO A 50 -12.83 -7.14 -2.14
CA PRO A 50 -11.89 -6.44 -1.27
C PRO A 50 -10.79 -7.40 -0.80
N GLY A 51 -9.56 -6.91 -0.75
CA GLY A 51 -8.41 -7.71 -0.31
C GLY A 51 -7.08 -7.03 -0.61
N GLU A 52 -6.04 -7.55 0.03
CA GLU A 52 -4.68 -7.10 -0.21
C GLU A 52 -4.31 -7.35 -1.68
N GLY A 53 -3.75 -6.35 -2.35
CA GLY A 53 -3.39 -6.39 -3.76
C GLY A 53 -4.48 -5.90 -4.73
N ARG A 54 -5.74 -5.70 -4.28
CA ARG A 54 -6.83 -5.22 -5.12
C ARG A 54 -6.48 -3.92 -5.85
N GLU A 55 -6.14 -2.88 -5.09
CA GLU A 55 -5.84 -1.56 -5.64
C GLU A 55 -4.64 -1.59 -6.60
N LEU A 56 -3.62 -2.36 -6.24
CA LEU A 56 -2.45 -2.56 -7.09
C LEU A 56 -2.84 -3.24 -8.41
N THR A 57 -3.64 -4.29 -8.34
CA THR A 57 -4.12 -5.03 -9.52
C THR A 57 -4.91 -4.11 -10.44
N ILE A 58 -5.90 -3.40 -9.91
CA ILE A 58 -6.70 -2.45 -10.69
C ILE A 58 -5.81 -1.40 -11.34
N LYS A 59 -4.92 -0.77 -10.57
CA LYS A 59 -4.02 0.27 -11.05
C LYS A 59 -3.12 -0.19 -12.20
N VAL A 60 -2.47 -1.33 -12.06
CA VAL A 60 -1.52 -1.85 -13.05
C VAL A 60 -2.26 -2.32 -14.31
N CYS A 61 -3.35 -3.06 -14.14
CA CYS A 61 -4.08 -3.64 -15.26
C CYS A 61 -4.88 -2.61 -16.07
N SER A 62 -5.36 -1.54 -15.43
CA SER A 62 -6.13 -0.47 -16.10
C SER A 62 -5.32 0.35 -17.11
N THR A 63 -4.01 0.17 -17.16
CA THR A 63 -3.15 0.92 -18.09
C THR A 63 -3.39 0.56 -19.55
N CYS A 64 -3.76 -0.68 -19.83
CA CYS A 64 -3.87 -1.21 -21.20
C CYS A 64 -5.30 -1.57 -21.60
N HIS A 65 -6.11 -2.05 -20.66
CA HIS A 65 -7.48 -2.50 -20.88
C HIS A 65 -8.31 -2.40 -19.61
N PRO A 66 -9.65 -2.44 -19.68
CA PRO A 66 -10.47 -2.52 -18.49
C PRO A 66 -10.11 -3.75 -17.65
N PRO A 67 -9.83 -3.60 -16.35
CA PRO A 67 -9.41 -4.72 -15.51
C PRO A 67 -10.50 -5.77 -15.30
N ASP A 68 -11.76 -5.41 -15.52
CA ASP A 68 -12.93 -6.28 -15.35
C ASP A 68 -12.86 -7.57 -16.17
N VAL A 69 -12.09 -7.59 -17.25
CA VAL A 69 -11.85 -8.80 -18.06
C VAL A 69 -11.17 -9.91 -17.22
N LEU A 70 -10.44 -9.55 -16.18
CA LEU A 70 -9.83 -10.52 -15.26
C LEU A 70 -10.86 -11.17 -14.34
N ALA A 71 -11.89 -10.45 -13.98
CA ALA A 71 -12.95 -10.96 -13.11
C ALA A 71 -13.79 -12.06 -13.77
N GLU A 72 -13.76 -12.15 -15.09
CA GLU A 72 -14.41 -13.20 -15.87
C GLU A 72 -13.55 -14.47 -15.95
N GLN A 73 -12.27 -14.38 -15.64
CA GLN A 73 -11.32 -15.49 -15.65
C GLN A 73 -11.29 -16.17 -14.28
N GLN A 74 -11.11 -17.48 -14.30
CA GLN A 74 -10.95 -18.29 -13.10
C GLN A 74 -9.81 -19.28 -13.37
N MET A 75 -8.75 -19.13 -12.60
CA MET A 75 -7.54 -19.92 -12.81
C MET A 75 -6.94 -20.32 -11.45
N ASP A 76 -6.17 -21.38 -11.47
CA ASP A 76 -5.32 -21.73 -10.35
C ASP A 76 -4.13 -20.74 -10.23
N LEU A 77 -3.32 -20.93 -9.22
CA LEU A 77 -2.18 -20.07 -8.97
C LEU A 77 -1.19 -20.03 -10.14
N ASP A 78 -0.95 -21.16 -10.78
CA ASP A 78 0.01 -21.26 -11.88
C ASP A 78 -0.53 -20.60 -13.16
N GLY A 79 -1.80 -20.74 -13.43
CA GLY A 79 -2.48 -20.04 -14.52
C GLY A 79 -2.42 -18.51 -14.35
N TRP A 80 -2.63 -18.03 -13.11
CA TRP A 80 -2.47 -16.60 -12.83
C TRP A 80 -1.04 -16.11 -12.95
N LYS A 81 -0.04 -16.90 -12.52
CA LYS A 81 1.38 -16.57 -12.72
C LYS A 81 1.73 -16.42 -14.19
N GLU A 82 1.31 -17.36 -15.01
CA GLU A 82 1.58 -17.32 -16.45
C GLU A 82 0.91 -16.11 -17.10
N THR A 83 -0.35 -15.86 -16.79
CA THR A 83 -1.12 -14.72 -17.30
C THR A 83 -0.48 -13.39 -16.93
N VAL A 84 -0.13 -13.19 -15.67
CA VAL A 84 0.50 -11.95 -15.17
C VAL A 84 1.90 -11.78 -15.77
N SER A 85 2.68 -12.88 -15.91
CA SER A 85 3.99 -12.85 -16.56
C SER A 85 3.89 -12.44 -18.03
N GLN A 86 2.88 -12.93 -18.73
CA GLN A 86 2.62 -12.53 -20.11
C GLN A 86 2.27 -11.05 -20.21
N MET A 87 1.41 -10.52 -19.33
CA MET A 87 1.09 -9.10 -19.29
C MET A 87 2.31 -8.24 -18.97
N ALA A 88 3.18 -8.68 -18.07
CA ALA A 88 4.44 -8.01 -17.79
C ALA A 88 5.35 -7.97 -19.02
N SER A 89 5.44 -9.05 -19.77
CA SER A 89 6.22 -9.08 -21.02
C SER A 89 5.68 -8.18 -22.12
N MET A 90 4.38 -7.87 -22.07
CA MET A 90 3.70 -6.95 -22.98
C MET A 90 3.75 -5.48 -22.50
N GLY A 91 4.38 -5.19 -21.35
CA GLY A 91 4.64 -3.84 -20.88
C GLY A 91 3.82 -3.40 -19.68
N ALA A 92 3.23 -4.32 -18.93
CA ALA A 92 2.65 -3.95 -17.64
C ALA A 92 3.74 -3.44 -16.68
N ASP A 93 3.61 -2.19 -16.22
CA ASP A 93 4.63 -1.52 -15.41
C ASP A 93 4.44 -1.87 -13.93
N ALA A 94 5.15 -2.91 -13.50
CA ALA A 94 5.18 -3.34 -12.12
C ALA A 94 6.51 -4.03 -11.79
N THR A 95 6.97 -3.93 -10.55
CA THR A 95 8.13 -4.68 -10.06
C THR A 95 7.77 -6.16 -9.87
N GLU A 96 8.77 -7.05 -9.84
CA GLU A 96 8.53 -8.48 -9.57
C GLU A 96 7.72 -8.70 -8.28
N GLN A 97 8.05 -7.99 -7.21
CA GLN A 97 7.32 -8.08 -5.96
C GLN A 97 5.85 -7.65 -6.10
N GLN A 98 5.58 -6.65 -6.92
CA GLN A 98 4.22 -6.20 -7.21
C GLN A 98 3.47 -7.23 -8.08
N LEU A 99 4.14 -7.85 -9.04
CA LEU A 99 3.57 -8.93 -9.85
C LEU A 99 3.19 -10.13 -8.98
N ASP A 100 4.05 -10.53 -8.03
CA ASP A 100 3.76 -11.60 -7.08
C ASP A 100 2.53 -11.27 -6.21
N GLN A 101 2.42 -10.01 -5.76
CA GLN A 101 1.27 -9.56 -4.99
C GLN A 101 -0.02 -9.57 -5.81
N ILE A 102 0.04 -9.18 -7.08
CA ILE A 102 -1.08 -9.24 -8.02
C ILE A 102 -1.51 -10.69 -8.22
N VAL A 103 -0.57 -11.60 -8.47
CA VAL A 103 -0.86 -13.04 -8.62
C VAL A 103 -1.53 -13.61 -7.38
N ALA A 104 -1.00 -13.31 -6.19
CA ALA A 104 -1.58 -13.78 -4.93
C ALA A 104 -3.02 -13.28 -4.72
N TYR A 105 -3.27 -12.03 -5.09
CA TYR A 105 -4.62 -11.46 -5.04
C TYR A 105 -5.56 -12.15 -6.02
N LEU A 106 -5.17 -12.27 -7.30
CA LEU A 106 -6.00 -12.84 -8.36
C LEU A 106 -6.34 -14.31 -8.08
N ALA A 107 -5.37 -15.10 -7.65
CA ALA A 107 -5.60 -16.52 -7.29
C ALA A 107 -6.57 -16.68 -6.13
N LYS A 108 -6.62 -15.71 -5.21
CA LYS A 108 -7.56 -15.71 -4.09
C LYS A 108 -8.94 -15.16 -4.48
N ALA A 109 -8.97 -14.12 -5.30
CA ALA A 109 -10.19 -13.43 -5.70
C ALA A 109 -10.98 -14.21 -6.77
N PHE A 110 -10.27 -14.85 -7.68
CA PHE A 110 -10.82 -15.55 -8.84
C PHE A 110 -10.19 -16.95 -8.99
N PRO A 111 -10.40 -17.83 -7.99
CA PRO A 111 -9.84 -19.18 -8.02
C PRO A 111 -10.49 -20.02 -9.10
N ASP A 112 -9.77 -21.03 -9.59
CA ASP A 112 -10.34 -22.08 -10.42
C ASP A 112 -11.42 -22.85 -9.61
N LYS A 113 -12.64 -22.84 -10.10
CA LYS A 113 -13.77 -23.51 -9.46
C LYS A 113 -13.77 -25.03 -9.72
N ASP A 114 -13.03 -25.47 -10.70
CA ASP A 114 -12.97 -26.88 -11.11
C ASP A 114 -11.74 -27.60 -10.53
N ALA A 115 -10.86 -26.89 -9.82
CA ALA A 115 -9.72 -27.48 -9.13
C ALA A 115 -10.21 -28.35 -7.95
N LYS A 116 -10.17 -29.68 -8.16
CA LYS A 116 -10.43 -30.69 -7.13
C LYS A 116 -9.11 -31.20 -6.55
#